data_5f851da46549dc6face4b6ed5da8ee38
#
_entry.id   5f851da46549dc6face4b6ed5da8ee38
#
_cell.length_a   1.000
_cell.length_b   1.000
_cell.length_c   1.000
_cell.angle_alpha   90.00
_cell.angle_beta   90.00
_cell.angle_gamma   90.00
#
_symmetry.space_group_name_H-M   'P 1'
#
loop_
_entity.id
_entity.type
_entity.pdbx_description
1 polymer ?
#
loop_
_entity_poly.entity_id
_entity_poly.type
_entity_poly.pdbx_seq_one_letter_code
_entity_poly.pdbx_strand_id
1 'polypeptide(L)'
;ALALPADGRILACDVSAEWTAVARRHWREAGVADKIELRLQPALQTLDAAIAAGRSGSFDFAFIDADKTNYLNYYERALALVRPGGLIGIDNVLWGGSVADAEQRDADTLAIRALNARLHGDERIDLSMVPIGDGLTLARKR
;
A
#
# COMPACT_ATOMS: atom_id res chain seq x y z
N ALA A 1 13.40 -3.20 3.87
CA ALA A 1 14.62 -3.52 3.11
C ALA A 1 15.58 -4.45 3.90
N LEU A 2 15.78 -4.20 5.20
CA LEU A 2 16.63 -5.05 6.05
C LEU A 2 16.15 -6.51 6.15
N ALA A 3 14.85 -6.73 6.13
CA ALA A 3 14.26 -8.07 6.20
C ALA A 3 14.23 -8.82 4.87
N LEU A 4 14.55 -8.15 3.75
CA LEU A 4 14.54 -8.76 2.44
C LEU A 4 15.80 -9.57 2.16
N PRO A 5 15.71 -10.66 1.37
CA PRO A 5 16.88 -11.38 0.88
C PRO A 5 17.80 -10.47 0.03
N ALA A 6 18.99 -10.95 -0.32
CA ALA A 6 20.01 -10.16 -1.00
C ALA A 6 19.52 -9.58 -2.35
N ASP A 7 18.73 -10.34 -3.06
CA ASP A 7 18.12 -10.00 -4.36
C ASP A 7 16.75 -9.28 -4.24
N GLY A 8 16.22 -9.14 -3.00
CA GLY A 8 14.95 -8.47 -2.76
C GLY A 8 15.00 -6.99 -3.13
N ARG A 9 13.91 -6.47 -3.69
CA ARG A 9 13.79 -5.08 -4.14
C ARG A 9 12.50 -4.46 -3.64
N ILE A 10 12.55 -3.14 -3.43
CA ILE A 10 11.39 -2.32 -3.06
C ILE A 10 11.17 -1.26 -4.14
N LEU A 11 9.96 -1.14 -4.63
CA LEU A 11 9.48 0.01 -5.35
C LEU A 11 8.78 0.93 -4.35
N ALA A 12 9.39 2.06 -4.02
CA ALA A 12 8.85 3.05 -3.10
C ALA A 12 8.26 4.23 -3.89
N CYS A 13 7.02 4.59 -3.59
CA CYS A 13 6.32 5.72 -4.22
C CYS A 13 6.07 6.80 -3.16
N ASP A 14 6.43 8.04 -3.45
CA ASP A 14 6.19 9.20 -2.61
C ASP A 14 6.13 10.47 -3.47
N VAL A 15 5.49 11.51 -2.97
CA VAL A 15 5.42 12.83 -3.63
C VAL A 15 6.27 13.89 -2.95
N SER A 16 6.76 13.63 -1.74
CA SER A 16 7.53 14.58 -0.94
C SER A 16 9.03 14.43 -1.15
N ALA A 17 9.64 15.42 -1.79
CA ALA A 17 11.10 15.50 -1.90
C ALA A 17 11.77 15.66 -0.52
N GLU A 18 11.13 16.36 0.40
CA GLU A 18 11.63 16.60 1.76
C GLU A 18 11.70 15.30 2.56
N TRP A 19 10.58 14.60 2.70
CA TRP A 19 10.52 13.35 3.45
C TRP A 19 11.38 12.25 2.82
N THR A 20 11.41 12.16 1.50
CA THR A 20 12.24 11.19 0.82
C THR A 20 13.74 11.51 0.91
N ALA A 21 14.14 12.77 1.09
CA ALA A 21 15.54 13.11 1.39
C ALA A 21 15.98 12.53 2.75
N VAL A 22 15.13 12.58 3.76
CA VAL A 22 15.35 11.95 5.07
C VAL A 22 15.46 10.43 4.90
N ALA A 23 14.49 9.82 4.20
CA ALA A 23 14.48 8.39 3.94
C ALA A 23 15.77 7.92 3.23
N ARG A 24 16.19 8.61 2.15
CA ARG A 24 17.43 8.29 1.41
C ARG A 24 18.68 8.34 2.27
N ARG A 25 18.76 9.25 3.25
CA ARG A 25 19.87 9.31 4.20
C ARG A 25 19.91 8.04 5.03
N HIS A 26 18.79 7.67 5.65
CA HIS A 26 18.72 6.47 6.49
C HIS A 26 18.89 5.17 5.70
N TRP A 27 18.43 5.09 4.46
CA TRP A 27 18.68 3.92 3.61
C TRP A 27 20.18 3.71 3.33
N ARG A 28 20.93 4.81 3.12
CA ARG A 28 22.40 4.74 2.96
C ARG A 28 23.09 4.34 4.26
N GLU A 29 22.70 4.96 5.38
CA GLU A 29 23.24 4.62 6.71
C GLU A 29 23.00 3.15 7.08
N ALA A 30 21.84 2.60 6.71
CA ALA A 30 21.49 1.20 6.91
C ALA A 30 22.06 0.23 5.86
N GLY A 31 22.75 0.72 4.83
CA GLY A 31 23.33 -0.12 3.76
C GLY A 31 22.31 -0.82 2.87
N VAL A 32 21.09 -0.26 2.72
CA VAL A 32 19.99 -0.88 1.95
C VAL A 32 19.53 -0.03 0.76
N ALA A 33 20.21 1.07 0.47
CA ALA A 33 19.79 2.01 -0.58
C ALA A 33 19.73 1.39 -1.98
N ASP A 34 20.56 0.42 -2.26
CA ASP A 34 20.62 -0.31 -3.53
C ASP A 34 19.43 -1.25 -3.76
N LYS A 35 18.70 -1.61 -2.70
CA LYS A 35 17.48 -2.41 -2.78
C LYS A 35 16.23 -1.57 -3.05
N ILE A 36 16.30 -0.23 -2.98
CA ILE A 36 15.12 0.65 -2.99
C ILE A 36 15.11 1.53 -4.22
N GLU A 37 14.17 1.27 -5.10
CA GLU A 37 13.82 2.13 -6.24
C GLU A 37 12.78 3.15 -5.80
N LEU A 38 13.18 4.41 -5.61
CA LEU A 38 12.26 5.50 -5.26
C LEU A 38 11.73 6.18 -6.52
N ARG A 39 10.40 6.27 -6.62
CA ARG A 39 9.66 7.06 -7.60
C ARG A 39 9.04 8.27 -6.91
N LEU A 40 9.57 9.45 -7.18
CA LEU A 40 9.12 10.72 -6.62
C LEU A 40 8.05 11.34 -7.54
N GLN A 41 6.85 10.80 -7.49
CA GLN A 41 5.68 11.19 -8.28
C GLN A 41 4.41 10.55 -7.70
N PRO A 42 3.20 10.96 -8.12
CA PRO A 42 1.96 10.30 -7.70
C PRO A 42 2.03 8.79 -7.91
N ALA A 43 1.72 8.02 -6.85
CA ALA A 43 1.91 6.57 -6.86
C ALA A 43 1.09 5.88 -7.97
N LEU A 44 -0.12 6.37 -8.29
CA LEU A 44 -0.94 5.82 -9.36
C LEU A 44 -0.21 5.82 -10.71
N GLN A 45 0.54 6.88 -11.03
CA GLN A 45 1.32 6.93 -12.27
C GLN A 45 2.42 5.85 -12.30
N THR A 46 3.10 5.65 -11.18
CA THR A 46 4.12 4.60 -11.05
C THR A 46 3.53 3.21 -11.18
N LEU A 47 2.41 2.96 -10.49
CA LEU A 47 1.74 1.66 -10.51
C LEU A 47 1.16 1.34 -11.89
N ASP A 48 0.53 2.31 -12.54
CA ASP A 48 0.01 2.17 -13.91
C ASP A 48 1.13 1.90 -14.92
N ALA A 49 2.27 2.61 -14.79
CA ALA A 49 3.45 2.36 -15.61
C ALA A 49 4.04 0.95 -15.38
N ALA A 50 4.05 0.45 -14.14
CA ALA A 50 4.50 -0.90 -13.83
C ALA A 50 3.58 -1.97 -14.46
N ILE A 51 2.26 -1.77 -14.41
CA ILE A 51 1.29 -2.64 -15.07
C ILE A 51 1.50 -2.63 -16.58
N ALA A 52 1.62 -1.44 -17.19
CA ALA A 52 1.85 -1.28 -18.62
C ALA A 52 3.18 -1.92 -19.09
N ALA A 53 4.18 -1.94 -18.22
CA ALA A 53 5.47 -2.61 -18.45
C ALA A 53 5.41 -4.15 -18.26
N GLY A 54 4.23 -4.74 -18.06
CA GLY A 54 4.04 -6.18 -17.91
C GLY A 54 4.45 -6.73 -16.55
N ARG A 55 4.55 -5.90 -15.51
CA ARG A 55 4.93 -6.33 -14.15
C ARG A 55 3.76 -6.88 -13.33
N SER A 56 2.61 -7.14 -13.92
CA SER A 56 1.48 -7.78 -13.23
C SER A 56 1.88 -9.13 -12.67
N GLY A 57 1.50 -9.39 -11.42
CA GLY A 57 1.82 -10.63 -10.72
C GLY A 57 3.31 -10.82 -10.38
N SER A 58 4.12 -9.76 -10.38
CA SER A 58 5.56 -9.85 -10.12
C SER A 58 5.99 -9.39 -8.72
N PHE A 59 5.09 -8.87 -7.92
CA PHE A 59 5.38 -8.44 -6.55
C PHE A 59 4.87 -9.47 -5.55
N ASP A 60 5.64 -9.70 -4.49
CA ASP A 60 5.25 -10.58 -3.37
C ASP A 60 4.36 -9.88 -2.36
N PHE A 61 4.59 -8.58 -2.18
CA PHE A 61 3.96 -7.78 -1.15
C PHE A 61 3.73 -6.34 -1.63
N ALA A 62 2.60 -5.76 -1.24
CA ALA A 62 2.34 -4.33 -1.35
C ALA A 62 1.91 -3.78 0.01
N PHE A 63 2.36 -2.56 0.35
CA PHE A 63 1.93 -1.84 1.54
C PHE A 63 1.34 -0.49 1.15
N ILE A 64 0.14 -0.19 1.62
CA ILE A 64 -0.61 1.02 1.30
C ILE A 64 -0.78 1.84 2.58
N ASP A 65 -0.09 2.97 2.63
CA ASP A 65 -0.19 3.98 3.68
C ASP A 65 0.07 5.37 3.07
N ALA A 66 -0.90 5.86 2.33
CA ALA A 66 -0.82 7.10 1.56
C ALA A 66 -2.07 7.97 1.79
N ASP A 67 -2.41 8.83 0.84
CA ASP A 67 -3.62 9.63 0.85
C ASP A 67 -4.87 8.74 0.76
N LYS A 68 -5.77 8.89 1.74
CA LYS A 68 -6.88 7.96 1.99
C LYS A 68 -7.91 7.96 0.86
N THR A 69 -8.14 9.09 0.22
CA THR A 69 -9.05 9.23 -0.91
C THR A 69 -8.69 8.36 -2.12
N ASN A 70 -7.43 7.94 -2.24
CA ASN A 70 -6.94 7.06 -3.31
C ASN A 70 -6.77 5.59 -2.89
N TYR A 71 -7.11 5.21 -1.68
CA TYR A 71 -6.87 3.84 -1.17
C TYR A 71 -7.48 2.75 -2.05
N LEU A 72 -8.70 2.92 -2.54
CA LEU A 72 -9.32 1.96 -3.45
C LEU A 72 -8.56 1.86 -4.78
N ASN A 73 -8.08 2.99 -5.30
CA ASN A 73 -7.29 3.02 -6.52
C ASN A 73 -5.94 2.32 -6.35
N TYR A 74 -5.27 2.51 -5.20
CA TYR A 74 -4.03 1.81 -4.86
C TYR A 74 -4.26 0.31 -4.71
N TYR A 75 -5.34 -0.08 -4.03
CA TYR A 75 -5.71 -1.48 -3.84
C TYR A 75 -5.88 -2.23 -5.17
N GLU A 76 -6.65 -1.69 -6.12
CA GLU A 76 -6.89 -2.36 -7.40
C GLU A 76 -5.58 -2.53 -8.19
N ARG A 77 -4.67 -1.57 -8.16
CA ARG A 77 -3.36 -1.70 -8.82
C ARG A 77 -2.42 -2.65 -8.08
N ALA A 78 -2.41 -2.60 -6.75
CA ALA A 78 -1.67 -3.55 -5.94
C ALA A 78 -2.15 -4.99 -6.21
N LEU A 79 -3.47 -5.19 -6.30
CA LEU A 79 -4.04 -6.49 -6.64
C LEU A 79 -3.63 -6.98 -8.03
N ALA A 80 -3.48 -6.09 -9.01
CA ALA A 80 -2.96 -6.45 -10.33
C ALA A 80 -1.47 -6.82 -10.29
N LEU A 81 -0.67 -6.06 -9.51
CA LEU A 81 0.79 -6.19 -9.45
C LEU A 81 1.26 -7.34 -8.57
N VAL A 82 0.57 -7.63 -7.47
CA VAL A 82 0.90 -8.72 -6.56
C VAL A 82 0.56 -10.07 -7.18
N ARG A 83 1.45 -11.06 -7.02
CA ARG A 83 1.24 -12.43 -7.50
C ARG A 83 0.13 -13.16 -6.73
N PRO A 84 -0.46 -14.23 -7.27
CA PRO A 84 -1.29 -15.14 -6.48
C PRO A 84 -0.53 -15.67 -5.25
N GLY A 85 -1.20 -15.69 -4.10
CA GLY A 85 -0.61 -16.02 -2.80
C GLY A 85 0.18 -14.88 -2.15
N GLY A 86 0.41 -13.76 -2.85
CA GLY A 86 1.05 -12.56 -2.30
C GLY A 86 0.10 -11.76 -1.40
N LEU A 87 0.63 -10.81 -0.66
CA LEU A 87 -0.07 -10.11 0.40
C LEU A 87 -0.13 -8.60 0.12
N ILE A 88 -1.27 -7.99 0.40
CA ILE A 88 -1.46 -6.54 0.41
C ILE A 88 -1.79 -6.12 1.84
N GLY A 89 -0.94 -5.30 2.45
CA GLY A 89 -1.18 -4.64 3.73
C GLY A 89 -1.74 -3.24 3.51
N ILE A 90 -2.79 -2.88 4.23
CA ILE A 90 -3.41 -1.54 4.14
C ILE A 90 -3.55 -0.99 5.54
N ASP A 91 -2.89 0.12 5.81
CA ASP A 91 -2.86 0.74 7.13
C ASP A 91 -4.00 1.75 7.35
N ASN A 92 -4.26 2.05 8.62
CA ASN A 92 -5.25 3.03 9.11
C ASN A 92 -6.70 2.75 8.67
N VAL A 93 -7.08 1.49 8.58
CA VAL A 93 -8.43 1.10 8.11
C VAL A 93 -9.54 1.32 9.16
N LEU A 94 -9.18 1.62 10.42
CA LEU A 94 -10.12 2.02 11.49
C LEU A 94 -10.24 3.54 11.64
N TRP A 95 -9.23 4.31 11.22
CA TRP A 95 -9.20 5.77 11.21
C TRP A 95 -9.63 6.40 12.55
N GLY A 96 -8.95 6.02 13.64
CA GLY A 96 -9.28 6.48 14.98
C GLY A 96 -10.69 6.09 15.46
N GLY A 97 -11.34 5.11 14.81
CA GLY A 97 -12.73 4.74 15.06
C GLY A 97 -13.76 5.49 14.21
N SER A 98 -13.34 6.52 13.46
CA SER A 98 -14.26 7.35 12.65
C SER A 98 -15.06 6.54 11.62
N VAL A 99 -14.53 5.41 11.14
CA VAL A 99 -15.25 4.53 10.22
C VAL A 99 -16.53 3.94 10.82
N ALA A 100 -16.63 3.83 12.15
CA ALA A 100 -17.80 3.32 12.85
C ALA A 100 -18.80 4.41 13.26
N ASP A 101 -18.41 5.69 13.23
CA ASP A 101 -19.25 6.81 13.61
C ASP A 101 -19.99 7.37 12.39
N ALA A 102 -21.31 7.16 12.32
CA ALA A 102 -22.14 7.58 11.18
C ALA A 102 -22.16 9.10 10.93
N GLU A 103 -21.82 9.90 11.95
CA GLU A 103 -21.77 11.37 11.84
C GLU A 103 -20.47 11.85 11.17
N GLN A 104 -19.42 11.06 11.18
CA GLN A 104 -18.16 11.39 10.50
C GLN A 104 -18.33 11.22 8.98
N ARG A 105 -18.18 12.33 8.24
CA ARG A 105 -18.43 12.39 6.79
C ARG A 105 -17.32 13.11 6.02
N ASP A 106 -16.15 13.27 6.61
CA ASP A 106 -15.00 13.78 5.90
C ASP A 106 -14.56 12.83 4.77
N ALA A 107 -13.84 13.36 3.79
CA ALA A 107 -13.48 12.63 2.58
C ALA A 107 -12.65 11.36 2.88
N ASP A 108 -11.73 11.43 3.83
CA ASP A 108 -10.86 10.31 4.18
C ASP A 108 -11.65 9.19 4.86
N THR A 109 -12.52 9.52 5.83
CA THR A 109 -13.40 8.56 6.50
C THR A 109 -14.31 7.86 5.49
N LEU A 110 -14.92 8.60 4.57
CA LEU A 110 -15.78 8.03 3.53
C LEU A 110 -15.00 7.11 2.58
N ALA A 111 -13.78 7.50 2.20
CA ALA A 111 -12.94 6.70 1.33
C ALA A 111 -12.52 5.37 1.99
N ILE A 112 -12.15 5.41 3.28
CA ILE A 112 -11.78 4.19 4.02
C ILE A 112 -13.01 3.28 4.20
N ARG A 113 -14.19 3.81 4.50
CA ARG A 113 -15.43 3.01 4.54
C ARG A 113 -15.72 2.34 3.21
N ALA A 114 -15.58 3.07 2.11
CA ALA A 114 -15.78 2.53 0.76
C ALA A 114 -14.78 1.40 0.46
N LEU A 115 -13.51 1.59 0.82
CA LEU A 115 -12.50 0.53 0.73
C LEU A 115 -12.89 -0.70 1.56
N ASN A 116 -13.18 -0.51 2.85
CA ASN A 116 -13.51 -1.63 3.75
C ASN A 116 -14.72 -2.44 3.25
N ALA A 117 -15.75 -1.76 2.76
CA ALA A 117 -16.91 -2.40 2.15
C ALA A 117 -16.55 -3.17 0.87
N ARG A 118 -15.69 -2.59 0.02
CA ARG A 118 -15.21 -3.24 -1.20
C ARG A 118 -14.40 -4.50 -0.90
N LEU A 119 -13.49 -4.43 0.07
CA LEU A 119 -12.65 -5.56 0.47
C LEU A 119 -13.47 -6.71 1.08
N HIS A 120 -14.50 -6.39 1.88
CA HIS A 120 -15.35 -7.39 2.52
C HIS A 120 -16.06 -8.30 1.49
N GLY A 121 -16.44 -7.75 0.34
CA GLY A 121 -17.10 -8.50 -0.75
C GLY A 121 -16.17 -8.97 -1.88
N ASP A 122 -14.84 -8.86 -1.73
CA ASP A 122 -13.92 -9.19 -2.82
C ASP A 122 -13.50 -10.66 -2.80
N GLU A 123 -14.06 -11.45 -3.71
CA GLU A 123 -13.75 -12.89 -3.83
C GLU A 123 -12.34 -13.19 -4.35
N ARG A 124 -11.60 -12.17 -4.82
CA ARG A 124 -10.23 -12.31 -5.33
C ARG A 124 -9.19 -12.43 -4.22
N ILE A 125 -9.61 -12.23 -2.95
CA ILE A 125 -8.71 -12.22 -1.80
C ILE A 125 -9.23 -13.06 -0.64
N ASP A 126 -8.32 -13.46 0.23
CA ASP A 126 -8.61 -13.86 1.60
C ASP A 126 -8.33 -12.67 2.50
N LEU A 127 -9.30 -12.24 3.29
CA LEU A 127 -9.27 -10.99 4.03
C LEU A 127 -9.15 -11.23 5.54
N SER A 128 -8.27 -10.46 6.18
CA SER A 128 -8.20 -10.34 7.65
C SER A 128 -7.95 -8.89 8.03
N MET A 129 -8.64 -8.41 9.06
CA MET A 129 -8.35 -7.11 9.66
C MET A 129 -7.84 -7.31 11.07
N VAL A 130 -6.69 -6.75 11.38
CA VAL A 130 -6.01 -6.85 12.68
C VAL A 130 -6.08 -5.49 13.37
N PRO A 131 -6.59 -5.40 14.61
CA PRO A 131 -6.69 -4.13 15.35
C PRO A 131 -5.34 -3.77 15.99
N ILE A 132 -4.29 -3.62 15.17
CA ILE A 132 -2.98 -3.11 15.56
C ILE A 132 -2.92 -1.64 15.15
N GLY A 133 -2.53 -0.76 16.08
CA GLY A 133 -2.49 0.68 15.83
C GLY A 133 -3.86 1.20 15.41
N ASP A 134 -3.93 1.81 14.24
CA ASP A 134 -5.17 2.34 13.65
C ASP A 134 -5.86 1.35 12.67
N GLY A 135 -5.64 0.06 12.89
CA GLY A 135 -6.18 -1.02 12.10
C GLY A 135 -5.35 -1.33 10.85
N LEU A 136 -4.95 -2.59 10.72
CA LEU A 136 -4.22 -3.11 9.57
C LEU A 136 -5.06 -4.17 8.86
N THR A 137 -5.38 -3.92 7.60
CA THR A 137 -5.97 -4.95 6.74
C THR A 137 -4.88 -5.74 6.04
N LEU A 138 -5.03 -7.06 6.07
CA LEU A 138 -4.23 -8.03 5.34
C LEU A 138 -5.11 -8.69 4.29
N ALA A 139 -4.80 -8.48 3.01
CA ALA A 139 -5.53 -9.05 1.88
C ALA A 139 -4.56 -9.96 1.09
N ARG A 140 -4.74 -11.28 1.21
CA ARG A 140 -3.96 -12.25 0.45
C ARG A 140 -4.65 -12.51 -0.89
N LYS A 141 -3.95 -12.28 -1.98
CA LYS A 141 -4.48 -12.59 -3.33
C LYS A 141 -4.64 -14.10 -3.51
N ARG A 142 -5.79 -14.52 -4.00
CA ARG A 142 -6.07 -15.91 -4.39
C ARG A 142 -5.44 -16.30 -5.72
#